data_9b8330dca74917dabb79820800d2347c
#
_entry.id   9b8330dca74917dabb79820800d2347c
#
_cell.length_a   1.000
_cell.length_b   1.000
_cell.length_c   1.000
_cell.angle_alpha   90.00
_cell.angle_beta   90.00
_cell.angle_gamma   90.00
#
_symmetry.space_group_name_H-M   'P 1'
#
loop_
_entity.id
_entity.type
_entity.pdbx_description
1 polymer ?
#
loop_
_entity_poly.entity_id
_entity_poly.type
_entity_poly.pdbx_seq_one_letter_code
_entity_poly.pdbx_strand_id
1 'polypeptide(L)'
;LLLQICPAKSGLDFSNTFKVDSAAGEHFILKLRNEKVPQQYEPIAVNFTESNGTIYVVFRNDKNSLVPTVRFQNALKYKVAVQQKGCAHFDIIPPNRTEPFYYDKHAGGKDLVLSLLGNNVDTTTTITIPPSGSKTLIWNTKTAKFRIVLQNNGFTRFFKISTDSVDAIYQPEEEYEVNLNLRVHLVGIGVSVINGYN
;
A
#
# COMPACT_ATOMS: atom_id res chain seq x y z
N LEU A 1 0.24 -1.52 -24.72
CA LEU A 1 0.39 -2.95 -24.44
C LEU A 1 -0.19 -3.25 -23.04
N LEU A 2 -1.01 -4.31 -22.95
CA LEU A 2 -1.54 -4.80 -21.66
C LEU A 2 -0.80 -6.09 -21.29
N LEU A 3 -0.33 -6.18 -20.05
CA LEU A 3 0.40 -7.33 -19.55
C LEU A 3 -0.25 -7.87 -18.27
N GLN A 4 -0.04 -9.16 -18.04
CA GLN A 4 -0.24 -9.85 -16.78
C GLN A 4 1.00 -10.69 -16.51
N ILE A 5 1.33 -10.89 -15.25
CA ILE A 5 2.44 -11.76 -14.86
C ILE A 5 1.96 -12.84 -13.90
N CYS A 6 2.59 -13.99 -14.00
CA CYS A 6 2.46 -15.08 -13.05
C CYS A 6 3.84 -15.72 -12.88
N PRO A 7 4.39 -15.78 -11.66
CA PRO A 7 5.65 -16.47 -11.43
C PRO A 7 5.49 -17.97 -11.67
N ALA A 8 6.40 -18.54 -12.45
CA ALA A 8 6.40 -19.98 -12.71
C ALA A 8 6.54 -20.77 -11.39
N LYS A 9 5.75 -21.81 -11.21
CA LYS A 9 5.81 -22.75 -10.06
C LYS A 9 5.51 -22.15 -8.68
N SER A 10 4.87 -20.99 -8.59
CA SER A 10 4.63 -20.32 -7.31
C SER A 10 3.30 -20.68 -6.64
N GLY A 11 2.35 -21.29 -7.35
CA GLY A 11 0.96 -21.45 -6.89
C GLY A 11 0.22 -20.12 -6.72
N LEU A 12 0.77 -19.06 -7.29
CA LEU A 12 0.15 -17.75 -7.36
C LEU A 12 -0.64 -17.62 -8.65
N ASP A 13 -1.72 -16.87 -8.59
CA ASP A 13 -2.54 -16.54 -9.75
C ASP A 13 -1.90 -15.40 -10.57
N PHE A 14 -2.41 -15.19 -11.77
CA PHE A 14 -2.01 -14.04 -12.58
C PHE A 14 -2.31 -12.73 -11.88
N SER A 15 -1.42 -11.75 -12.06
CA SER A 15 -1.68 -10.39 -11.63
C SER A 15 -2.92 -9.83 -12.34
N ASN A 16 -3.53 -8.79 -11.77
CA ASN A 16 -4.42 -7.97 -12.56
C ASN A 16 -3.67 -7.36 -13.74
N THR A 17 -4.40 -7.14 -14.83
CA THR A 17 -3.87 -6.52 -16.05
C THR A 17 -3.36 -5.11 -15.76
N PHE A 18 -2.17 -4.79 -16.23
CA PHE A 18 -1.60 -3.46 -16.20
C PHE A 18 -1.16 -3.01 -17.59
N LYS A 19 -1.16 -1.71 -17.79
CA LYS A 19 -0.77 -1.11 -19.05
C LYS A 19 0.73 -0.79 -19.01
N VAL A 20 1.45 -1.21 -20.04
CA VAL A 20 2.81 -0.72 -20.27
C VAL A 20 2.66 0.60 -20.98
N ASP A 21 2.72 1.67 -20.19
CA ASP A 21 2.73 3.03 -20.71
C ASP A 21 4.15 3.54 -20.84
N SER A 22 4.32 4.49 -21.72
CA SER A 22 5.62 5.10 -22.03
C SER A 22 6.13 6.09 -20.96
N ALA A 23 5.50 6.13 -19.81
CA ALA A 23 5.96 6.99 -18.70
C ALA A 23 7.19 6.37 -18.04
N ALA A 24 8.38 6.66 -18.59
CA ALA A 24 9.64 6.37 -17.93
C ALA A 24 9.62 6.98 -16.50
N GLY A 25 9.97 6.15 -15.50
CA GLY A 25 9.97 6.55 -14.10
C GLY A 25 8.72 6.17 -13.32
N GLU A 26 7.67 5.65 -13.94
CA GLU A 26 6.56 5.08 -13.20
C GLU A 26 6.98 3.82 -12.45
N HIS A 27 6.54 3.74 -11.21
CA HIS A 27 6.66 2.51 -10.41
C HIS A 27 5.36 2.22 -9.71
N PHE A 28 5.02 0.95 -9.58
CA PHE A 28 3.88 0.50 -8.81
C PHE A 28 4.10 -0.92 -8.28
N ILE A 29 3.22 -1.36 -7.40
CA ILE A 29 3.29 -2.69 -6.82
C ILE A 29 2.10 -3.49 -7.33
N LEU A 30 2.39 -4.64 -7.93
CA LEU A 30 1.41 -5.67 -8.26
C LEU A 30 1.21 -6.58 -7.06
N LYS A 31 -0.02 -7.00 -6.85
CA LYS A 31 -0.40 -7.98 -5.84
C LYS A 31 -0.73 -9.30 -6.55
N LEU A 32 0.08 -10.32 -6.31
CA LEU A 32 -0.14 -11.67 -6.83
C LEU A 32 -0.74 -12.52 -5.73
N ARG A 33 -2.00 -12.90 -5.88
CA ARG A 33 -2.71 -13.66 -4.86
C ARG A 33 -2.48 -15.16 -5.01
N ASN A 34 -2.53 -15.86 -3.89
CA ASN A 34 -2.50 -17.32 -3.92
C ASN A 34 -3.85 -17.83 -4.45
N GLU A 35 -3.81 -18.73 -5.41
CA GLU A 35 -5.00 -19.30 -6.05
C GLU A 35 -5.94 -20.01 -5.06
N LYS A 36 -5.36 -20.73 -4.10
CA LYS A 36 -6.13 -21.50 -3.09
C LYS A 36 -6.49 -20.68 -1.85
N VAL A 37 -5.68 -19.69 -1.51
CA VAL A 37 -5.83 -18.84 -0.32
C VAL A 37 -5.68 -17.38 -0.72
N PRO A 38 -6.71 -16.72 -1.27
CA PRO A 38 -6.61 -15.38 -1.82
C PRO A 38 -6.18 -14.28 -0.83
N GLN A 39 -6.27 -14.54 0.48
CA GLN A 39 -5.77 -13.64 1.53
C GLN A 39 -4.22 -13.64 1.60
N GLN A 40 -3.58 -14.69 1.09
CA GLN A 40 -2.14 -14.74 0.93
C GLN A 40 -1.76 -14.17 -0.43
N TYR A 41 -0.76 -13.31 -0.43
CA TYR A 41 -0.29 -12.69 -1.66
C TYR A 41 1.20 -12.38 -1.59
N GLU A 42 1.80 -12.18 -2.75
CA GLU A 42 3.14 -11.64 -2.90
C GLU A 42 3.09 -10.30 -3.61
N PRO A 43 3.67 -9.24 -3.01
CA PRO A 43 3.83 -7.95 -3.68
C PRO A 43 5.06 -8.00 -4.59
N ILE A 44 4.91 -7.53 -5.82
CA ILE A 44 6.00 -7.40 -6.79
C ILE A 44 6.08 -5.96 -7.25
N ALA A 45 7.23 -5.33 -7.09
CA ALA A 45 7.48 -4.01 -7.65
C ALA A 45 7.69 -4.09 -9.15
N VAL A 46 7.04 -3.18 -9.86
CA VAL A 46 7.21 -2.99 -11.30
C VAL A 46 7.77 -1.60 -11.53
N ASN A 47 8.89 -1.53 -12.21
CA ASN A 47 9.52 -0.27 -12.59
C ASN A 47 9.66 -0.19 -14.11
N PHE A 48 9.38 0.96 -14.67
CA PHE A 48 9.62 1.26 -16.07
C PHE A 48 10.86 2.15 -16.18
N THR A 49 11.82 1.70 -16.96
CA THR A 49 13.02 2.47 -17.29
C THR A 49 13.16 2.56 -18.80
N GLU A 50 13.57 3.71 -19.31
CA GLU A 50 13.86 3.90 -20.71
C GLU A 50 15.37 4.07 -20.89
N SER A 51 15.92 3.36 -21.86
CA SER A 51 17.31 3.51 -22.29
C SER A 51 17.39 3.32 -23.79
N ASN A 52 17.97 4.30 -24.49
CA ASN A 52 18.16 4.27 -25.95
C ASN A 52 16.88 3.96 -26.75
N GLY A 53 15.75 4.56 -26.35
CA GLY A 53 14.45 4.34 -27.00
C GLY A 53 13.81 2.98 -26.71
N THR A 54 14.41 2.19 -25.82
CA THR A 54 13.87 0.90 -25.37
C THR A 54 13.30 1.02 -23.97
N ILE A 55 12.05 0.56 -23.79
CA ILE A 55 11.41 0.51 -22.48
C ILE A 55 11.69 -0.84 -21.84
N TYR A 56 12.31 -0.82 -20.69
CA TYR A 56 12.54 -1.98 -19.83
C TYR A 56 11.49 -2.04 -18.75
N VAL A 57 10.86 -3.20 -18.58
CA VAL A 57 9.94 -3.49 -17.47
C VAL A 57 10.67 -4.39 -16.48
N VAL A 58 11.00 -3.85 -15.32
CA VAL A 58 11.79 -4.55 -14.30
C VAL A 58 10.88 -4.97 -13.15
N PHE A 59 10.84 -6.28 -12.91
CA PHE A 59 10.10 -6.87 -11.79
C PHE A 59 11.06 -7.17 -10.63
N ARG A 60 10.70 -6.72 -9.43
CA ARG A 60 11.49 -6.97 -8.22
C ARG A 60 10.62 -7.56 -7.13
N ASN A 61 11.07 -8.65 -6.54
CA ASN A 61 10.45 -9.30 -5.39
C ASN A 61 11.35 -9.19 -4.15
N ASP A 62 11.76 -7.98 -3.81
CA ASP A 62 12.47 -7.73 -2.56
C ASP A 62 11.51 -7.15 -1.53
N LYS A 63 10.98 -8.03 -0.68
CA LYS A 63 10.00 -7.67 0.35
C LYS A 63 10.51 -6.61 1.33
N ASN A 64 11.83 -6.50 1.50
CA ASN A 64 12.45 -5.57 2.43
C ASN A 64 12.58 -4.16 1.86
N SER A 65 12.58 -4.02 0.54
CA SER A 65 12.68 -2.72 -0.15
C SER A 65 11.33 -2.16 -0.59
N LEU A 66 10.25 -2.94 -0.47
CA LEU A 66 8.92 -2.51 -0.88
C LEU A 66 8.29 -1.61 0.19
N VAL A 67 8.27 -0.32 -0.09
CA VAL A 67 7.53 0.64 0.73
C VAL A 67 6.06 0.60 0.34
N PRO A 68 5.15 0.13 1.21
CA PRO A 68 3.74 0.10 0.90
C PRO A 68 3.20 1.52 0.79
N THR A 69 2.37 1.76 -0.23
CA THR A 69 1.70 3.07 -0.40
C THR A 69 0.65 3.32 0.68
N VAL A 70 0.14 2.26 1.29
CA VAL A 70 -0.89 2.31 2.34
C VAL A 70 -0.55 1.33 3.45
N ARG A 71 -0.77 1.73 4.69
CA ARG A 71 -0.76 0.87 5.88
C ARG A 71 -2.05 1.05 6.67
N PHE A 72 -2.57 -0.04 7.19
CA PHE A 72 -3.73 -0.04 8.08
C PHE A 72 -3.31 -0.48 9.48
N GLN A 73 -3.60 0.36 10.46
CA GLN A 73 -3.57 0.02 11.88
C GLN A 73 -4.99 -0.26 12.36
N ASN A 74 -5.26 -1.47 12.75
CA ASN A 74 -6.53 -1.84 13.35
C ASN A 74 -6.39 -1.84 14.88
N ALA A 75 -6.86 -0.79 15.53
CA ALA A 75 -6.89 -0.68 16.99
C ALA A 75 -8.22 -1.22 17.59
N LEU A 76 -9.00 -1.95 16.80
CA LEU A 76 -10.24 -2.58 17.26
C LEU A 76 -9.97 -4.00 17.76
N LYS A 77 -10.91 -4.52 18.57
CA LYS A 77 -10.95 -5.95 18.95
C LYS A 77 -11.49 -6.88 17.87
N TYR A 78 -11.95 -6.34 16.75
CA TYR A 78 -12.52 -7.07 15.63
C TYR A 78 -11.54 -7.12 14.47
N LYS A 79 -11.64 -8.15 13.64
CA LYS A 79 -10.93 -8.18 12.35
C LYS A 79 -11.60 -7.18 11.39
N VAL A 80 -10.80 -6.48 10.61
CA VAL A 80 -11.28 -5.56 9.57
C VAL A 80 -10.88 -6.15 8.22
N ALA A 81 -11.85 -6.33 7.33
CA ALA A 81 -11.60 -6.62 5.93
C ALA A 81 -11.44 -5.31 5.17
N VAL A 82 -10.42 -5.25 4.32
CA VAL A 82 -10.13 -4.11 3.44
C VAL A 82 -10.15 -4.60 2.00
N GLN A 83 -10.98 -4.01 1.18
CA GLN A 83 -11.16 -4.37 -0.23
C GLN A 83 -11.04 -3.14 -1.12
N GLN A 84 -10.33 -3.23 -2.22
CA GLN A 84 -10.42 -2.20 -3.25
C GLN A 84 -11.78 -2.28 -3.93
N LYS A 85 -12.48 -1.17 -4.03
CA LYS A 85 -13.81 -1.10 -4.65
C LYS A 85 -13.77 -1.63 -6.08
N GLY A 86 -14.67 -2.56 -6.38
CA GLY A 86 -14.74 -3.22 -7.69
C GLY A 86 -13.73 -4.37 -7.89
N CYS A 87 -13.05 -4.82 -6.83
CA CYS A 87 -12.27 -6.06 -6.81
C CYS A 87 -13.05 -7.15 -6.06
N ALA A 88 -12.77 -8.42 -6.38
CA ALA A 88 -13.44 -9.54 -5.74
C ALA A 88 -12.85 -9.91 -4.37
N HIS A 89 -11.56 -9.65 -4.18
CA HIS A 89 -10.82 -10.08 -3.01
C HIS A 89 -10.63 -8.98 -1.98
N PHE A 90 -10.45 -9.36 -0.73
CA PHE A 90 -10.17 -8.47 0.39
C PHE A 90 -8.97 -8.99 1.20
N ASP A 91 -8.33 -8.09 1.91
CA ASP A 91 -7.29 -8.40 2.89
C ASP A 91 -7.87 -8.30 4.30
N ILE A 92 -7.35 -9.09 5.23
CA ILE A 92 -7.78 -9.08 6.63
C ILE A 92 -6.72 -8.40 7.47
N ILE A 93 -7.12 -7.36 8.19
CA ILE A 93 -6.29 -6.70 9.19
C ILE A 93 -6.70 -7.25 10.58
N PRO A 94 -5.83 -8.03 11.23
CA PRO A 94 -6.13 -8.59 12.54
C PRO A 94 -6.29 -7.49 13.61
N PRO A 95 -6.94 -7.80 14.74
CA PRO A 95 -7.03 -6.90 15.90
C PRO A 95 -5.65 -6.48 16.39
N ASN A 96 -5.49 -5.20 16.74
CA ASN A 96 -4.26 -4.63 17.31
C ASN A 96 -3.01 -4.89 16.45
N ARG A 97 -3.17 -4.87 15.12
CA ARG A 97 -2.08 -5.07 14.17
C ARG A 97 -2.04 -3.93 13.15
N THR A 98 -0.83 -3.74 12.66
CA THR A 98 -0.55 -2.84 11.52
C THR A 98 -0.08 -3.68 10.35
N GLU A 99 -0.83 -3.61 9.24
CA GLU A 99 -0.53 -4.40 8.05
C GLU A 99 -0.37 -3.49 6.82
N PRO A 100 0.53 -3.83 5.91
CA PRO A 100 0.61 -3.16 4.62
C PRO A 100 -0.60 -3.51 3.76
N PHE A 101 -1.02 -2.55 2.95
CA PHE A 101 -2.05 -2.77 1.93
C PHE A 101 -1.52 -2.38 0.56
N TYR A 102 -1.72 -3.25 -0.39
CA TYR A 102 -1.42 -3.03 -1.80
C TYR A 102 -2.70 -3.13 -2.61
N TYR A 103 -2.86 -2.27 -3.61
CA TYR A 103 -4.02 -2.30 -4.48
C TYR A 103 -4.01 -3.53 -5.37
N ASP A 104 -5.17 -4.17 -5.55
CA ASP A 104 -5.32 -5.28 -6.50
C ASP A 104 -5.21 -4.77 -7.94
N LYS A 105 -5.82 -3.61 -8.24
CA LYS A 105 -5.74 -2.96 -9.55
C LYS A 105 -4.91 -1.69 -9.44
N HIS A 106 -3.84 -1.60 -10.24
CA HIS A 106 -3.02 -0.40 -10.32
C HIS A 106 -3.80 0.74 -10.99
N ALA A 107 -4.38 0.48 -12.16
CA ALA A 107 -5.25 1.42 -12.87
C ALA A 107 -6.66 1.32 -12.32
N GLY A 108 -7.21 2.42 -11.81
CA GLY A 108 -8.58 2.45 -11.31
C GLY A 108 -8.77 3.31 -10.07
N GLY A 109 -9.97 3.29 -9.55
CA GLY A 109 -10.33 4.01 -8.33
C GLY A 109 -9.55 3.53 -7.12
N LYS A 110 -9.15 4.48 -6.28
CA LYS A 110 -8.46 4.21 -5.02
C LYS A 110 -9.43 4.09 -3.83
N ASP A 111 -10.72 4.01 -4.10
CA ASP A 111 -11.73 3.81 -3.07
C ASP A 111 -11.57 2.43 -2.43
N LEU A 112 -11.70 2.39 -1.11
CA LEU A 112 -11.62 1.19 -0.33
C LEU A 112 -12.94 0.92 0.38
N VAL A 113 -13.30 -0.34 0.46
CA VAL A 113 -14.45 -0.84 1.22
C VAL A 113 -13.90 -1.50 2.48
N LEU A 114 -14.33 -1.02 3.63
CA LEU A 114 -14.00 -1.60 4.93
C LEU A 114 -15.20 -2.35 5.47
N SER A 115 -14.98 -3.53 6.02
CA SER A 115 -16.02 -4.36 6.64
C SER A 115 -15.52 -4.94 7.96
N LEU A 116 -16.35 -4.94 8.99
CA LEU A 116 -16.05 -5.65 10.24
C LEU A 116 -16.36 -7.14 10.07
N LEU A 117 -15.43 -7.99 10.47
CA LEU A 117 -15.60 -9.44 10.45
C LEU A 117 -15.83 -9.97 11.88
N GLY A 118 -16.83 -10.83 12.02
CA GLY A 118 -17.13 -11.47 13.31
C GLY A 118 -18.07 -10.64 14.19
N ASN A 119 -19.21 -11.08 14.37
CA ASN A 119 -20.47 -10.65 14.94
C ASN A 119 -21.45 -10.26 13.83
N ASN A 120 -22.57 -10.91 13.77
CA ASN A 120 -23.75 -10.76 12.91
C ASN A 120 -24.12 -9.32 12.47
N VAL A 121 -23.16 -8.49 12.23
CA VAL A 121 -23.31 -7.07 11.90
C VAL A 121 -22.64 -6.83 10.57
N ASP A 122 -23.42 -6.87 9.51
CA ASP A 122 -23.04 -6.35 8.20
C ASP A 122 -22.77 -4.85 8.32
N THR A 123 -21.54 -4.51 8.68
CA THR A 123 -21.12 -3.11 8.77
C THR A 123 -20.01 -2.87 7.77
N THR A 124 -20.43 -2.30 6.67
CA THR A 124 -19.53 -1.94 5.58
C THR A 124 -19.51 -0.42 5.42
N THR A 125 -18.36 0.15 5.16
CA THR A 125 -18.22 1.55 4.77
C THR A 125 -17.28 1.67 3.58
N THR A 126 -17.50 2.69 2.77
CA THR A 126 -16.61 3.03 1.66
C THR A 126 -15.84 4.29 2.03
N ILE A 127 -14.54 4.24 1.87
CA ILE A 127 -13.65 5.38 2.07
C ILE A 127 -12.97 5.75 0.76
N THR A 128 -12.98 7.04 0.44
CA THR A 128 -12.20 7.59 -0.66
C THR A 128 -10.91 8.15 -0.10
N ILE A 129 -9.79 7.71 -0.64
CA ILE A 129 -8.47 8.18 -0.24
C ILE A 129 -8.20 9.51 -0.91
N PRO A 130 -8.10 10.62 -0.17
CA PRO A 130 -7.76 11.90 -0.75
C PRO A 130 -6.34 11.87 -1.32
N PRO A 131 -6.03 12.64 -2.37
CA PRO A 131 -4.71 12.66 -2.98
C PRO A 131 -3.61 13.15 -2.02
N SER A 132 -3.96 14.00 -1.06
CA SER A 132 -3.01 14.56 -0.07
C SER A 132 -3.73 14.93 1.23
N GLY A 133 -2.94 15.21 2.28
CA GLY A 133 -3.42 15.70 3.57
C GLY A 133 -3.88 14.60 4.53
N SER A 134 -4.23 15.02 5.75
CA SER A 134 -4.84 14.18 6.78
C SER A 134 -6.35 14.35 6.77
N LYS A 135 -7.07 13.29 7.11
CA LYS A 135 -8.54 13.30 7.19
C LYS A 135 -9.02 12.39 8.29
N THR A 136 -10.01 12.84 9.04
CA THR A 136 -10.74 11.99 9.99
C THR A 136 -12.12 11.70 9.42
N LEU A 137 -12.49 10.42 9.43
CA LEU A 137 -13.79 9.93 9.01
C LEU A 137 -14.44 9.21 10.16
N ILE A 138 -15.75 9.33 10.28
CA ILE A 138 -16.55 8.56 11.25
C ILE A 138 -17.27 7.44 10.52
N TRP A 139 -17.02 6.23 10.95
CA TRP A 139 -17.69 5.04 10.45
C TRP A 139 -18.81 4.66 11.42
N ASN A 140 -20.02 5.00 11.07
CA ASN A 140 -21.20 4.69 11.86
C ASN A 140 -21.71 3.29 11.52
N THR A 141 -21.89 2.47 12.54
CA THR A 141 -22.57 1.19 12.46
C THR A 141 -23.87 1.24 13.26
N LYS A 142 -24.68 0.20 13.22
CA LYS A 142 -25.91 0.13 14.01
C LYS A 142 -25.65 0.15 15.53
N THR A 143 -24.48 -0.35 15.95
CA THR A 143 -24.17 -0.61 17.36
C THR A 143 -22.99 0.20 17.90
N ALA A 144 -22.17 0.78 17.03
CA ALA A 144 -20.96 1.48 17.44
C ALA A 144 -20.55 2.54 16.42
N LYS A 145 -19.72 3.48 16.88
CA LYS A 145 -19.03 4.46 16.04
C LYS A 145 -17.55 4.18 16.08
N PHE A 146 -16.93 4.22 14.94
CA PHE A 146 -15.50 4.07 14.78
C PHE A 146 -14.91 5.31 14.14
N ARG A 147 -13.69 5.62 14.52
CA ARG A 147 -12.91 6.70 13.92
C ARG A 147 -11.87 6.12 12.99
N ILE A 148 -11.81 6.65 11.78
CA ILE A 148 -10.76 6.34 10.80
C ILE A 148 -9.94 7.61 10.62
N VAL A 149 -8.70 7.57 11.06
CA VAL A 149 -7.76 8.69 10.89
C VAL A 149 -6.80 8.34 9.77
N LEU A 150 -6.78 9.18 8.75
CA LEU A 150 -5.82 9.12 7.65
C LEU A 150 -4.72 10.13 7.90
N GLN A 151 -3.48 9.69 7.89
CA GLN A 151 -2.28 10.52 8.02
C GLN A 151 -1.29 10.19 6.91
N ASN A 152 -0.49 11.16 6.51
CA ASN A 152 0.64 10.93 5.62
C ASN A 152 1.90 10.79 6.48
N ASN A 153 2.61 9.69 6.27
CA ASN A 153 3.93 9.47 6.87
C ASN A 153 4.93 9.22 5.72
N GLY A 154 5.56 10.28 5.28
CA GLY A 154 6.42 10.25 4.10
C GLY A 154 5.65 9.81 2.85
N PHE A 155 6.11 8.73 2.21
CA PHE A 155 5.48 8.16 1.01
C PHE A 155 4.34 7.19 1.32
N THR A 156 4.16 6.81 2.60
CA THR A 156 3.13 5.86 3.03
C THR A 156 1.94 6.61 3.63
N ARG A 157 0.74 6.22 3.24
CA ARG A 157 -0.50 6.66 3.88
C ARG A 157 -0.89 5.71 4.98
N PHE A 158 -1.17 6.27 6.13
CA PHE A 158 -1.45 5.52 7.33
C PHE A 158 -2.91 5.68 7.73
N PHE A 159 -3.64 4.58 7.82
CA PHE A 159 -5.02 4.54 8.29
C PHE A 159 -5.08 3.91 9.67
N LYS A 160 -5.47 4.67 10.67
CA LYS A 160 -5.75 4.16 12.00
C LYS A 160 -7.26 4.02 12.19
N ILE A 161 -7.71 2.82 12.50
CA ILE A 161 -9.11 2.52 12.79
C ILE A 161 -9.24 2.25 14.28
N SER A 162 -10.02 3.06 14.98
CA SER A 162 -10.22 2.97 16.44
C SER A 162 -11.69 3.14 16.82
N THR A 163 -12.04 2.82 18.04
CA THR A 163 -13.35 3.18 18.62
C THR A 163 -13.46 4.69 18.75
N ASP A 164 -14.62 5.24 18.47
CA ASP A 164 -14.91 6.67 18.68
C ASP A 164 -15.37 6.90 20.15
N SER A 165 -14.59 6.45 21.12
CA SER A 165 -14.79 6.83 22.51
C SER A 165 -14.21 8.22 22.70
N VAL A 166 -15.04 9.12 23.23
CA VAL A 166 -14.68 10.52 23.52
C VAL A 166 -13.50 10.62 24.51
N ASP A 167 -13.22 9.54 25.25
CA ASP A 167 -12.18 9.47 26.28
C ASP A 167 -10.79 9.04 25.75
N ALA A 168 -10.66 8.71 24.48
CA ALA A 168 -9.35 8.58 23.89
C ALA A 168 -8.78 9.98 23.62
N ILE A 169 -8.37 10.67 24.69
CA ILE A 169 -7.47 11.81 24.60
C ILE A 169 -6.36 11.39 23.63
N TYR A 170 -6.28 12.08 22.52
CA TYR A 170 -5.17 11.99 21.58
C TYR A 170 -3.89 12.25 22.37
N GLN A 171 -3.29 11.20 22.89
CA GLN A 171 -1.87 11.23 23.17
C GLN A 171 -1.23 11.18 21.79
N PRO A 172 -0.56 12.23 21.36
CA PRO A 172 0.32 12.12 20.22
C PRO A 172 1.25 10.96 20.61
N GLU A 173 1.10 9.80 19.95
CA GLU A 173 2.12 8.78 20.00
C GLU A 173 3.40 9.53 19.68
N GLU A 174 4.38 9.40 20.56
CA GLU A 174 5.70 10.00 20.46
C GLU A 174 6.07 10.08 18.99
N GLU A 175 6.35 11.28 18.52
CA GLU A 175 6.90 11.45 17.18
C GLU A 175 8.05 10.46 17.11
N TYR A 176 7.83 9.38 16.37
CA TYR A 176 8.93 8.52 16.01
C TYR A 176 9.86 9.43 15.27
N GLU A 177 10.94 9.83 15.92
CA GLU A 177 12.06 10.44 15.23
C GLU A 177 12.37 9.47 14.09
N VAL A 178 12.02 9.88 12.88
CA VAL A 178 12.40 9.17 11.68
C VAL A 178 13.91 9.35 11.61
N ASN A 179 14.64 8.43 12.25
CA ASN A 179 16.06 8.30 12.02
C ASN A 179 16.20 7.93 10.55
N LEU A 180 16.48 8.93 9.74
CA LEU A 180 16.77 8.78 8.32
C LEU A 180 18.05 7.96 8.20
N ASN A 181 17.91 6.65 8.05
CA ASN A 181 19.04 5.75 7.82
C ASN A 181 19.37 5.80 6.33
N LEU A 182 20.10 6.84 5.93
CA LEU A 182 20.57 7.00 4.56
C LEU A 182 21.76 6.06 4.35
N ARG A 183 21.55 4.87 3.81
CA ARG A 183 22.61 4.00 3.32
C ARG A 183 22.97 4.41 1.90
N VAL A 184 24.03 5.21 1.76
CA VAL A 184 24.62 5.51 0.45
C VAL A 184 25.59 4.39 0.11
N HIS A 185 25.22 3.54 -0.84
CA HIS A 185 26.12 2.52 -1.40
C HIS A 185 26.83 3.14 -2.61
N LEU A 186 28.04 3.68 -2.36
CA LEU A 186 28.88 4.20 -3.42
C LEU A 186 29.56 3.02 -4.13
N VAL A 187 29.12 2.69 -5.33
CA VAL A 187 29.72 1.63 -6.17
C VAL A 187 31.00 2.11 -6.86
N GLY A 188 31.27 3.41 -6.86
CA GLY A 188 32.49 4.03 -7.37
C GLY A 188 32.48 5.55 -7.14
N ILE A 189 33.64 6.10 -6.87
CA ILE A 189 33.86 7.56 -6.83
C ILE A 189 34.66 7.91 -8.07
N GLY A 190 34.04 8.63 -9.01
CA GLY A 190 34.73 9.23 -10.15
C GLY A 190 35.27 10.61 -9.72
N VAL A 191 36.57 10.80 -9.68
CA VAL A 191 37.19 12.10 -9.51
C VAL A 191 37.57 12.65 -10.87
N SER A 192 36.86 13.67 -11.35
CA SER A 192 37.26 14.41 -12.57
C SER A 192 38.09 15.61 -12.15
N VAL A 193 39.38 15.62 -12.48
CA VAL A 193 40.24 16.79 -12.37
C VAL A 193 40.06 17.60 -13.65
N ILE A 194 39.30 18.69 -13.57
CA ILE A 194 39.21 19.66 -14.67
C ILE A 194 40.39 20.63 -14.52
N ASN A 195 41.37 20.51 -15.37
CA ASN A 195 42.47 21.44 -15.44
C ASN A 195 42.01 22.65 -16.26
N GLY A 196 41.56 23.68 -15.57
CA GLY A 196 41.17 24.97 -16.17
C GLY A 196 42.37 25.90 -16.28
N TYR A 197 43.25 25.64 -17.23
CA TYR A 197 44.20 26.67 -17.66
C TYR A 197 43.83 27.09 -19.06
N ASN A 198 43.31 28.28 -19.17
CA ASN A 198 43.56 29.26 -20.21
C ASN A 198 43.60 30.62 -19.59
#